data_6b66692afa06c10a16c6ea654d02e6c2
#
_entry.id   6b66692afa06c10a16c6ea654d02e6c2
#
_cell.length_a   1.000
_cell.length_b   1.000
_cell.length_c   1.000
_cell.angle_alpha   90.00
_cell.angle_beta   90.00
_cell.angle_gamma   90.00
#
_symmetry.space_group_name_H-M   'P 1'
#
loop_
_entity.id
_entity.type
_entity.pdbx_description
1 polymer ?
#
loop_
_entity_poly.entity_id
_entity_poly.type
_entity_poly.pdbx_seq_one_letter_code
_entity_poly.pdbx_strand_id
1 'polypeptide(L)'
;MATITETLAAQLQEFRANFRKNVPQEIQDTMGAATDALANSGLIDKTLKVGDQAPDFELPNATGKTVRLSQLLAQGPVVINFYRGEWCPYCNLELRAFQNLLPEFKAAGATLVAISPELPDHSLSVTEKHELEFPVLSDVGNKVARQYGLVFTLDESLLPIYQQFGIDVAGHNGDDSYELPVPGTYVIDSSGTVRYAFAEADYTQRAEPAAVLAAVRQLAN
;
A
#
# COMPACT_ATOMS: atom_id res chain seq x y z
N MET A 1 16.43 -26.66 -7.13
CA MET A 1 16.34 -26.24 -5.72
C MET A 1 15.60 -24.91 -5.74
N ALA A 2 14.39 -24.84 -5.22
CA ALA A 2 13.69 -23.59 -5.11
C ALA A 2 14.50 -22.70 -4.15
N THR A 3 14.95 -21.56 -4.63
CA THR A 3 15.56 -20.51 -3.80
C THR A 3 14.50 -20.14 -2.77
N ILE A 4 14.80 -20.29 -1.48
CA ILE A 4 13.93 -19.80 -0.40
C ILE A 4 13.92 -18.29 -0.58
N THR A 5 12.87 -17.77 -1.20
CA THR A 5 12.68 -16.32 -1.31
C THR A 5 12.47 -15.82 0.11
N GLU A 6 13.31 -14.92 0.56
CA GLU A 6 13.21 -14.30 1.88
C GLU A 6 11.83 -13.66 2.05
N THR A 7 11.19 -13.88 3.21
CA THR A 7 9.85 -13.33 3.47
C THR A 7 9.88 -11.79 3.49
N LEU A 8 8.77 -11.15 3.15
CA LEU A 8 8.67 -9.69 3.25
C LEU A 8 8.99 -9.21 4.68
N ALA A 9 8.49 -9.92 5.69
CA ALA A 9 8.76 -9.61 7.09
C ALA A 9 10.27 -9.58 7.41
N ALA A 10 11.05 -10.52 6.89
CA ALA A 10 12.50 -10.55 7.09
C ALA A 10 13.20 -9.36 6.40
N GLN A 11 12.82 -9.04 5.16
CA GLN A 11 13.35 -7.88 4.42
C GLN A 11 13.03 -6.55 5.13
N LEU A 12 11.80 -6.40 5.63
CA LEU A 12 11.39 -5.20 6.39
C LEU A 12 12.17 -5.08 7.71
N GLN A 13 12.41 -6.20 8.39
CA GLN A 13 13.19 -6.22 9.64
C GLN A 13 14.65 -5.82 9.38
N GLU A 14 15.27 -6.36 8.32
CA GLU A 14 16.63 -5.98 7.94
C GLU A 14 16.72 -4.50 7.58
N PHE A 15 15.80 -4.00 6.75
CA PHE A 15 15.76 -2.60 6.39
C PHE A 15 15.60 -1.69 7.62
N ARG A 16 14.69 -2.04 8.54
CA ARG A 16 14.49 -1.33 9.80
C ARG A 16 15.75 -1.32 10.67
N ALA A 17 16.44 -2.45 10.78
CA ALA A 17 17.68 -2.55 11.54
C ALA A 17 18.78 -1.66 10.94
N ASN A 18 18.90 -1.62 9.61
CA ASN A 18 19.83 -0.76 8.91
C ASN A 18 19.48 0.72 9.06
N PHE A 19 18.20 1.08 8.98
CA PHE A 19 17.73 2.44 9.23
C PHE A 19 18.14 2.92 10.63
N ARG A 20 17.87 2.12 11.67
CA ARG A 20 18.23 2.44 13.05
C ARG A 20 19.72 2.64 13.29
N LYS A 21 20.59 1.97 12.52
CA LYS A 21 22.05 2.12 12.63
C LYS A 21 22.56 3.43 12.00
N ASN A 22 21.88 3.90 10.95
CA ASN A 22 22.40 4.97 10.09
C ASN A 22 21.70 6.32 10.29
N VAL A 23 20.53 6.35 10.96
CA VAL A 23 19.74 7.56 11.17
C VAL A 23 19.93 8.04 12.63
N PRO A 24 20.16 9.35 12.86
CA PRO A 24 20.28 9.90 14.20
C PRO A 24 19.10 9.57 15.10
N GLN A 25 19.36 9.33 16.39
CA GLN A 25 18.34 8.94 17.37
C GLN A 25 17.20 9.96 17.47
N GLU A 26 17.51 11.26 17.43
CA GLU A 26 16.51 12.33 17.47
C GLU A 26 15.47 12.22 16.33
N ILE A 27 15.94 11.89 15.11
CA ILE A 27 15.05 11.66 13.96
C ILE A 27 14.19 10.42 14.20
N GLN A 28 14.79 9.33 14.71
CA GLN A 28 14.05 8.10 15.02
C GLN A 28 12.97 8.36 16.08
N ASP A 29 13.28 9.13 17.11
CA ASP A 29 12.35 9.47 18.19
C ASP A 29 11.19 10.33 17.66
N THR A 30 11.47 11.32 16.81
CA THR A 30 10.44 12.15 16.17
C THR A 30 9.52 11.30 15.29
N MET A 31 10.09 10.43 14.45
CA MET A 31 9.31 9.54 13.59
C MET A 31 8.49 8.53 14.40
N GLY A 32 9.07 8.02 15.49
CA GLY A 32 8.38 7.12 16.43
C GLY A 32 7.19 7.81 17.09
N ALA A 33 7.39 9.01 17.63
CA ALA A 33 6.34 9.79 18.27
C ALA A 33 5.15 10.09 17.34
N ALA A 34 5.43 10.46 16.08
CA ALA A 34 4.39 10.69 15.08
C ALA A 34 3.63 9.39 14.76
N THR A 35 4.33 8.25 14.66
CA THR A 35 3.70 6.93 14.46
C THR A 35 2.82 6.55 15.64
N ASP A 36 3.29 6.75 16.88
CA ASP A 36 2.52 6.48 18.09
C ASP A 36 1.29 7.38 18.20
N ALA A 37 1.41 8.66 17.84
CA ALA A 37 0.28 9.59 17.79
C ALA A 37 -0.78 9.12 16.78
N LEU A 38 -0.37 8.67 15.60
CA LEU A 38 -1.28 8.13 14.59
C LEU A 38 -1.95 6.83 15.09
N ALA A 39 -1.20 5.94 15.72
CA ALA A 39 -1.73 4.70 16.29
C ALA A 39 -2.82 4.96 17.36
N ASN A 40 -2.64 6.02 18.14
CA ASN A 40 -3.59 6.43 19.18
C ASN A 40 -4.73 7.33 18.68
N SER A 41 -4.76 7.68 17.40
CA SER A 41 -5.78 8.59 16.82
C SER A 41 -7.16 7.94 16.63
N GLY A 42 -7.26 6.61 16.71
CA GLY A 42 -8.47 5.86 16.37
C GLY A 42 -8.70 5.73 14.86
N LEU A 43 -7.72 6.08 14.01
CA LEU A 43 -7.84 5.97 12.55
C LEU A 43 -8.09 4.51 12.13
N ILE A 44 -7.31 3.59 12.69
CA ILE A 44 -7.38 2.16 12.30
C ILE A 44 -8.75 1.55 12.60
N ASP A 45 -9.46 2.03 13.62
CA ASP A 45 -10.81 1.56 13.92
C ASP A 45 -11.84 1.93 12.83
N LYS A 46 -11.55 2.98 12.04
CA LYS A 46 -12.40 3.48 10.96
C LYS A 46 -12.12 2.83 9.61
N THR A 47 -11.04 2.06 9.48
CA THR A 47 -10.71 1.35 8.22
C THR A 47 -11.70 0.23 7.97
N LEU A 48 -11.89 -0.14 6.71
CA LEU A 48 -12.74 -1.27 6.35
C LEU A 48 -12.25 -2.56 7.01
N LYS A 49 -13.21 -3.38 7.41
CA LYS A 49 -12.98 -4.67 8.09
C LYS A 49 -13.52 -5.83 7.24
N VAL A 50 -13.11 -7.04 7.59
CA VAL A 50 -13.68 -8.26 7.00
C VAL A 50 -15.20 -8.26 7.20
N GLY A 51 -15.94 -8.47 6.11
CA GLY A 51 -17.40 -8.44 6.06
C GLY A 51 -17.99 -7.13 5.53
N ASP A 52 -17.22 -6.04 5.50
CA ASP A 52 -17.68 -4.77 4.92
C ASP A 52 -17.80 -4.87 3.39
N GLN A 53 -18.61 -3.98 2.80
CA GLN A 53 -18.66 -3.78 1.36
C GLN A 53 -17.59 -2.81 0.93
N ALA A 54 -16.74 -3.23 -0.01
CA ALA A 54 -15.71 -2.38 -0.60
C ALA A 54 -16.36 -1.30 -1.49
N PRO A 55 -16.06 -0.01 -1.28
CA PRO A 55 -16.48 1.04 -2.20
C PRO A 55 -15.95 0.77 -3.62
N ASP A 56 -16.82 0.90 -4.63
CA ASP A 56 -16.38 0.85 -6.03
C ASP A 56 -15.54 2.09 -6.36
N PHE A 57 -14.60 1.93 -7.27
CA PHE A 57 -13.78 3.05 -7.73
C PHE A 57 -13.52 2.98 -9.22
N GLU A 58 -13.14 4.12 -9.76
CA GLU A 58 -12.65 4.27 -11.12
C GLU A 58 -11.42 5.18 -11.10
N LEU A 59 -10.23 4.61 -11.34
CA LEU A 59 -8.95 5.31 -11.27
C LEU A 59 -8.13 5.09 -12.54
N PRO A 60 -7.32 6.08 -12.96
CA PRO A 60 -6.36 5.90 -14.03
C PRO A 60 -5.17 5.05 -13.55
N ASN A 61 -4.69 4.17 -14.43
CA ASN A 61 -3.41 3.52 -14.24
C ASN A 61 -2.25 4.39 -14.75
N ALA A 62 -1.03 3.92 -14.57
CA ALA A 62 0.21 4.59 -15.00
C ALA A 62 0.25 4.98 -16.48
N THR A 63 -0.53 4.32 -17.35
CA THR A 63 -0.62 4.63 -18.80
C THR A 63 -1.86 5.45 -19.17
N GLY A 64 -2.62 5.93 -18.17
CA GLY A 64 -3.85 6.71 -18.35
C GLY A 64 -5.10 5.88 -18.68
N LYS A 65 -5.00 4.54 -18.69
CA LYS A 65 -6.16 3.68 -18.89
C LYS A 65 -6.97 3.61 -17.58
N THR A 66 -8.26 3.81 -17.68
CA THR A 66 -9.19 3.70 -16.52
C THR A 66 -9.35 2.24 -16.09
N VAL A 67 -9.24 2.01 -14.78
CA VAL A 67 -9.48 0.73 -14.11
C VAL A 67 -10.62 0.91 -13.12
N ARG A 68 -11.63 0.03 -13.18
CA ARG A 68 -12.79 0.05 -12.30
C ARG A 68 -12.87 -1.24 -11.48
N LEU A 69 -13.07 -1.13 -10.16
CA LEU A 69 -13.13 -2.28 -9.25
C LEU A 69 -14.23 -3.28 -9.65
N SER A 70 -15.45 -2.80 -9.91
CA SER A 70 -16.58 -3.67 -10.30
C SER A 70 -16.32 -4.47 -11.59
N GLN A 71 -15.55 -3.92 -12.53
CA GLN A 71 -15.14 -4.64 -13.74
C GLN A 71 -14.11 -5.74 -13.45
N LEU A 72 -13.20 -5.51 -12.51
CA LEU A 72 -12.24 -6.52 -12.06
C LEU A 72 -12.94 -7.65 -11.30
N LEU A 73 -13.85 -7.29 -10.39
CA LEU A 73 -14.62 -8.26 -9.59
C LEU A 73 -15.50 -9.19 -10.44
N ALA A 74 -15.93 -8.73 -11.63
CA ALA A 74 -16.63 -9.58 -12.59
C ALA A 74 -15.74 -10.72 -13.17
N GLN A 75 -14.40 -10.62 -13.02
CA GLN A 75 -13.43 -11.61 -13.49
C GLN A 75 -12.93 -12.52 -12.36
N GLY A 76 -13.11 -12.14 -11.09
CA GLY A 76 -12.66 -12.87 -9.92
C GLY A 76 -12.33 -11.98 -8.73
N PRO A 77 -11.77 -12.53 -7.66
CA PRO A 77 -11.36 -11.76 -6.49
C PRO A 77 -10.31 -10.70 -6.85
N VAL A 78 -10.32 -9.59 -6.11
CA VAL A 78 -9.34 -8.50 -6.30
C VAL A 78 -8.54 -8.30 -5.01
N VAL A 79 -7.23 -8.23 -5.15
CA VAL A 79 -6.31 -7.79 -4.09
C VAL A 79 -5.99 -6.33 -4.33
N ILE A 80 -6.28 -5.48 -3.35
CA ILE A 80 -5.99 -4.05 -3.39
C ILE A 80 -4.89 -3.77 -2.37
N ASN A 81 -3.79 -3.15 -2.82
CA ASN A 81 -2.70 -2.68 -1.96
C ASN A 81 -2.63 -1.16 -2.01
N PHE A 82 -2.96 -0.49 -0.90
CA PHE A 82 -2.76 0.95 -0.73
C PHE A 82 -1.35 1.20 -0.20
N TYR A 83 -0.61 2.09 -0.87
CA TYR A 83 0.75 2.45 -0.50
C TYR A 83 0.96 3.96 -0.51
N ARG A 84 2.00 4.44 0.17
CA ARG A 84 2.23 5.86 0.44
C ARG A 84 2.81 6.61 -0.76
N GLY A 85 3.66 5.95 -1.52
CA GLY A 85 4.35 6.52 -2.67
C GLY A 85 5.63 5.74 -3.02
N GLU A 86 6.18 6.00 -4.22
CA GLU A 86 7.42 5.39 -4.74
C GLU A 86 8.65 5.75 -3.90
N TRP A 87 8.61 6.88 -3.21
CA TRP A 87 9.65 7.35 -2.31
C TRP A 87 9.75 6.53 -1.02
N CYS A 88 8.75 5.70 -0.70
CA CYS A 88 8.69 4.91 0.53
C CYS A 88 9.37 3.55 0.35
N PRO A 89 10.54 3.29 0.99
CA PRO A 89 11.27 2.04 0.77
C PRO A 89 10.52 0.80 1.26
N TYR A 90 9.73 0.91 2.33
CA TYR A 90 8.89 -0.19 2.83
C TYR A 90 7.79 -0.55 1.81
N CYS A 91 7.22 0.46 1.14
CA CYS A 91 6.23 0.23 0.08
C CYS A 91 6.87 -0.47 -1.12
N ASN A 92 8.08 -0.07 -1.50
CA ASN A 92 8.82 -0.70 -2.60
C ASN A 92 9.15 -2.17 -2.33
N LEU A 93 9.49 -2.51 -1.07
CA LEU A 93 9.69 -3.90 -0.66
C LEU A 93 8.40 -4.71 -0.79
N GLU A 94 7.27 -4.15 -0.34
CA GLU A 94 5.97 -4.80 -0.41
C GLU A 94 5.52 -5.02 -1.86
N LEU A 95 5.60 -3.99 -2.72
CA LEU A 95 5.23 -4.11 -4.14
C LEU A 95 6.04 -5.17 -4.86
N ARG A 96 7.35 -5.27 -4.61
CA ARG A 96 8.20 -6.34 -5.16
C ARG A 96 7.84 -7.71 -4.63
N ALA A 97 7.49 -7.82 -3.34
CA ALA A 97 7.06 -9.09 -2.77
C ALA A 97 5.73 -9.57 -3.38
N PHE A 98 4.79 -8.66 -3.65
CA PHE A 98 3.58 -8.97 -4.41
C PHE A 98 3.89 -9.36 -5.86
N GLN A 99 4.82 -8.66 -6.54
CA GLN A 99 5.23 -9.00 -7.90
C GLN A 99 5.83 -10.41 -7.98
N ASN A 100 6.64 -10.79 -7.01
CA ASN A 100 7.24 -12.12 -6.96
C ASN A 100 6.19 -13.26 -6.85
N LEU A 101 5.05 -13.00 -6.20
CA LEU A 101 3.94 -13.94 -6.04
C LEU A 101 2.80 -13.72 -7.04
N LEU A 102 2.95 -12.80 -7.98
CA LEU A 102 1.90 -12.47 -8.95
C LEU A 102 1.44 -13.68 -9.79
N PRO A 103 2.34 -14.61 -10.24
CA PRO A 103 1.91 -15.81 -10.94
C PRO A 103 0.94 -16.68 -10.11
N GLU A 104 1.16 -16.80 -8.80
CA GLU A 104 0.31 -17.57 -7.90
C GLU A 104 -1.04 -16.89 -7.64
N PHE A 105 -1.07 -15.55 -7.54
CA PHE A 105 -2.33 -14.79 -7.48
C PHE A 105 -3.15 -14.98 -8.77
N LYS A 106 -2.50 -14.85 -9.95
CA LYS A 106 -3.14 -15.11 -11.25
C LYS A 106 -3.66 -16.56 -11.35
N ALA A 107 -2.88 -17.54 -10.90
CA ALA A 107 -3.29 -18.94 -10.88
C ALA A 107 -4.47 -19.22 -9.93
N ALA A 108 -4.61 -18.43 -8.86
CA ALA A 108 -5.76 -18.46 -7.95
C ALA A 108 -6.96 -17.65 -8.47
N GLY A 109 -6.90 -17.09 -9.68
CA GLY A 109 -7.97 -16.33 -10.31
C GLY A 109 -8.11 -14.90 -9.79
N ALA A 110 -7.15 -14.40 -9.02
CA ALA A 110 -7.19 -13.05 -8.45
C ALA A 110 -6.47 -12.03 -9.32
N THR A 111 -7.03 -10.81 -9.35
CA THR A 111 -6.35 -9.62 -9.89
C THR A 111 -5.74 -8.82 -8.76
N LEU A 112 -4.48 -8.41 -8.89
CA LEU A 112 -3.80 -7.50 -7.97
C LEU A 112 -3.82 -6.08 -8.55
N VAL A 113 -4.07 -5.06 -7.71
CA VAL A 113 -3.89 -3.64 -8.03
C VAL A 113 -3.21 -2.92 -6.87
N ALA A 114 -2.35 -1.96 -7.17
CA ALA A 114 -1.76 -1.06 -6.18
C ALA A 114 -2.33 0.35 -6.39
N ILE A 115 -2.56 1.08 -5.29
CA ILE A 115 -3.17 2.42 -5.30
C ILE A 115 -2.34 3.36 -4.43
N SER A 116 -1.96 4.52 -4.97
CA SER A 116 -1.32 5.60 -4.21
C SER A 116 -1.92 6.96 -4.58
N PRO A 117 -1.72 8.00 -3.74
CA PRO A 117 -2.14 9.36 -4.06
C PRO A 117 -1.27 10.05 -5.11
N GLU A 118 -0.18 9.42 -5.52
CA GLU A 118 0.79 10.01 -6.44
C GLU A 118 0.21 10.32 -7.82
N LEU A 119 0.78 11.33 -8.46
CA LEU A 119 0.52 11.63 -9.86
C LEU A 119 0.87 10.44 -10.77
N PRO A 120 0.21 10.30 -11.93
CA PRO A 120 0.43 9.16 -12.83
C PRO A 120 1.87 8.93 -13.27
N ASP A 121 2.68 9.99 -13.36
CA ASP A 121 4.10 9.91 -13.75
C ASP A 121 4.91 9.10 -12.73
N HIS A 122 4.63 9.28 -11.43
CA HIS A 122 5.27 8.53 -10.36
C HIS A 122 4.76 7.07 -10.32
N SER A 123 3.49 6.84 -10.64
CA SER A 123 2.95 5.49 -10.81
C SER A 123 3.62 4.75 -11.98
N LEU A 124 4.00 5.45 -13.04
CA LEU A 124 4.77 4.89 -14.15
C LEU A 124 6.21 4.57 -13.70
N SER A 125 6.86 5.51 -13.00
CA SER A 125 8.22 5.34 -12.49
C SER A 125 8.35 4.09 -11.61
N VAL A 126 7.46 3.91 -10.63
CA VAL A 126 7.50 2.73 -9.74
C VAL A 126 7.22 1.44 -10.50
N THR A 127 6.33 1.48 -11.50
CA THR A 127 6.00 0.32 -12.34
C THR A 127 7.23 -0.14 -13.13
N GLU A 128 7.93 0.78 -13.77
CA GLU A 128 9.14 0.49 -14.55
C GLU A 128 10.30 0.04 -13.64
N LYS A 129 10.54 0.76 -12.55
CA LYS A 129 11.62 0.49 -11.59
C LYS A 129 11.55 -0.91 -10.98
N HIS A 130 10.34 -1.41 -10.74
CA HIS A 130 10.11 -2.72 -10.10
C HIS A 130 9.55 -3.77 -11.06
N GLU A 131 9.47 -3.46 -12.36
CA GLU A 131 8.95 -4.35 -13.39
C GLU A 131 7.58 -4.93 -13.01
N LEU A 132 6.67 -4.07 -12.49
CA LEU A 132 5.37 -4.49 -12.00
C LEU A 132 4.43 -4.83 -13.17
N GLU A 133 3.91 -6.05 -13.17
CA GLU A 133 2.97 -6.56 -14.17
C GLU A 133 1.50 -6.45 -13.75
N PHE A 134 1.21 -5.81 -12.62
CA PHE A 134 -0.13 -5.50 -12.18
C PHE A 134 -0.39 -3.98 -12.25
N PRO A 135 -1.66 -3.54 -12.39
CA PRO A 135 -1.98 -2.13 -12.46
C PRO A 135 -1.57 -1.35 -11.21
N VAL A 136 -0.85 -0.25 -11.41
CA VAL A 136 -0.59 0.78 -10.40
C VAL A 136 -1.49 1.96 -10.73
N LEU A 137 -2.32 2.38 -9.77
CA LEU A 137 -3.39 3.35 -9.96
C LEU A 137 -3.11 4.63 -9.17
N SER A 138 -3.45 5.77 -9.75
CA SER A 138 -3.30 7.09 -9.13
C SER A 138 -4.62 7.56 -8.54
N ASP A 139 -4.70 7.63 -7.21
CA ASP A 139 -5.83 8.16 -6.44
C ASP A 139 -5.52 9.59 -5.99
N VAL A 140 -5.34 10.50 -6.96
CA VAL A 140 -5.00 11.90 -6.68
C VAL A 140 -6.03 12.55 -5.77
N GLY A 141 -5.56 13.09 -4.63
CA GLY A 141 -6.38 13.65 -3.57
C GLY A 141 -6.98 12.59 -2.62
N ASN A 142 -6.49 11.34 -2.64
CA ASN A 142 -6.86 10.27 -1.70
C ASN A 142 -8.38 9.99 -1.63
N LYS A 143 -9.10 10.10 -2.74
CA LYS A 143 -10.58 9.99 -2.77
C LYS A 143 -11.05 8.57 -2.44
N VAL A 144 -10.39 7.58 -3.00
CA VAL A 144 -10.68 6.17 -2.76
C VAL A 144 -10.14 5.74 -1.40
N ALA A 145 -8.87 6.06 -1.09
CA ALA A 145 -8.26 5.75 0.20
C ALA A 145 -9.09 6.30 1.38
N ARG A 146 -9.72 7.47 1.21
CA ARG A 146 -10.61 8.08 2.22
C ARG A 146 -11.87 7.24 2.45
N GLN A 147 -12.45 6.66 1.40
CA GLN A 147 -13.61 5.77 1.53
C GLN A 147 -13.26 4.46 2.25
N TYR A 148 -11.99 4.02 2.15
CA TYR A 148 -11.48 2.89 2.90
C TYR A 148 -11.06 3.23 4.34
N GLY A 149 -11.19 4.51 4.74
CA GLY A 149 -10.85 4.99 6.09
C GLY A 149 -9.34 5.10 6.35
N LEU A 150 -8.50 5.14 5.31
CA LEU A 150 -7.05 5.02 5.43
C LEU A 150 -6.31 6.36 5.57
N VAL A 151 -6.97 7.50 5.30
CA VAL A 151 -6.29 8.78 5.10
C VAL A 151 -5.98 9.47 6.41
N PHE A 152 -4.73 9.91 6.55
CA PHE A 152 -4.25 10.80 7.61
C PHE A 152 -3.42 11.94 7.02
N THR A 153 -3.26 13.02 7.78
CA THR A 153 -2.33 14.10 7.43
C THR A 153 -0.98 13.81 8.07
N LEU A 154 0.10 13.95 7.31
CA LEU A 154 1.46 13.81 7.81
C LEU A 154 1.73 14.85 8.90
N ASP A 155 2.29 14.40 10.04
CA ASP A 155 2.64 15.30 11.14
C ASP A 155 3.67 16.35 10.68
N GLU A 156 3.45 17.62 11.04
CA GLU A 156 4.32 18.72 10.62
C GLU A 156 5.77 18.55 11.06
N SER A 157 6.01 17.87 12.19
CA SER A 157 7.36 17.56 12.67
C SER A 157 8.17 16.66 11.72
N LEU A 158 7.49 15.92 10.84
CA LEU A 158 8.11 15.03 9.86
C LEU A 158 8.52 15.76 8.58
N LEU A 159 7.96 16.93 8.27
CA LEU A 159 8.23 17.63 7.01
C LEU A 159 9.72 17.97 6.81
N PRO A 160 10.44 18.54 7.83
CA PRO A 160 11.87 18.77 7.69
C PRO A 160 12.70 17.49 7.52
N ILE A 161 12.27 16.40 8.18
CA ILE A 161 12.92 15.09 8.08
C ILE A 161 12.76 14.51 6.67
N TYR A 162 11.56 14.58 6.10
CA TYR A 162 11.30 14.11 4.75
C TYR A 162 12.09 14.92 3.73
N GLN A 163 12.13 16.26 3.88
CA GLN A 163 12.96 17.12 3.04
C GLN A 163 14.44 16.74 3.13
N GLN A 164 14.96 16.46 4.34
CA GLN A 164 16.36 16.00 4.53
C GLN A 164 16.62 14.67 3.81
N PHE A 165 15.63 13.78 3.74
CA PHE A 165 15.69 12.52 3.01
C PHE A 165 15.46 12.67 1.50
N GLY A 166 15.23 13.90 1.00
CA GLY A 166 14.95 14.17 -0.40
C GLY A 166 13.53 13.75 -0.83
N ILE A 167 12.59 13.62 0.12
CA ILE A 167 11.21 13.24 -0.13
C ILE A 167 10.34 14.50 -0.25
N ASP A 168 9.78 14.72 -1.43
CA ASP A 168 8.82 15.80 -1.73
C ASP A 168 7.40 15.22 -1.87
N VAL A 169 6.71 15.06 -0.75
CA VAL A 169 5.34 14.52 -0.72
C VAL A 169 4.38 15.37 -1.54
N ALA A 170 4.47 16.71 -1.43
CA ALA A 170 3.60 17.62 -2.16
C ALA A 170 3.81 17.51 -3.68
N GLY A 171 5.08 17.47 -4.13
CA GLY A 171 5.41 17.28 -5.54
C GLY A 171 4.93 15.93 -6.08
N HIS A 172 5.07 14.85 -5.30
CA HIS A 172 4.61 13.52 -5.69
C HIS A 172 3.08 13.43 -5.80
N ASN A 173 2.34 14.03 -4.87
CA ASN A 173 0.87 13.97 -4.84
C ASN A 173 0.19 15.05 -5.67
N GLY A 174 0.92 16.11 -6.03
CA GLY A 174 0.39 17.26 -6.77
C GLY A 174 -0.49 18.19 -5.94
N ASP A 175 -0.38 18.14 -4.60
CA ASP A 175 -1.10 19.01 -3.67
C ASP A 175 -0.34 19.22 -2.35
N ASP A 176 -0.69 20.28 -1.62
CA ASP A 176 -0.05 20.67 -0.35
C ASP A 176 -0.82 20.14 0.88
N SER A 177 -1.70 19.17 0.73
CA SER A 177 -2.48 18.63 1.85
C SER A 177 -1.64 17.78 2.80
N TYR A 178 -0.52 17.23 2.31
CA TYR A 178 0.31 16.23 3.01
C TYR A 178 -0.50 15.03 3.50
N GLU A 179 -1.62 14.73 2.86
CA GLU A 179 -2.44 13.57 3.15
C GLU A 179 -1.87 12.32 2.49
N LEU A 180 -1.78 11.25 3.28
CA LEU A 180 -1.29 9.94 2.85
C LEU A 180 -2.25 8.85 3.33
N PRO A 181 -2.35 7.71 2.61
CA PRO A 181 -2.98 6.53 3.18
C PRO A 181 -2.04 5.85 4.17
N VAL A 182 -2.55 5.34 5.28
CA VAL A 182 -1.86 4.25 5.97
C VAL A 182 -1.77 3.06 5.01
N PRO A 183 -0.64 2.34 4.97
CA PRO A 183 -0.53 1.17 4.12
C PRO A 183 -1.62 0.15 4.47
N GLY A 184 -2.32 -0.33 3.45
CA GLY A 184 -3.43 -1.25 3.65
C GLY A 184 -3.56 -2.27 2.52
N THR A 185 -3.85 -3.52 2.87
CA THR A 185 -4.04 -4.60 1.91
C THR A 185 -5.38 -5.27 2.14
N TYR A 186 -6.18 -5.37 1.09
CA TYR A 186 -7.54 -5.93 1.13
C TYR A 186 -7.69 -7.03 0.08
N VAL A 187 -8.40 -8.10 0.42
CA VAL A 187 -8.92 -9.07 -0.55
C VAL A 187 -10.43 -8.89 -0.62
N ILE A 188 -10.93 -8.61 -1.82
CA ILE A 188 -12.35 -8.39 -2.11
C ILE A 188 -12.85 -9.56 -2.96
N ASP A 189 -13.93 -10.22 -2.56
CA ASP A 189 -14.55 -11.27 -3.36
C ASP A 189 -15.40 -10.70 -4.49
N SER A 190 -15.90 -11.57 -5.39
CA SER A 190 -16.73 -11.18 -6.54
C SER A 190 -18.06 -10.50 -6.16
N SER A 191 -18.50 -10.61 -4.90
CA SER A 191 -19.68 -9.89 -4.39
C SER A 191 -19.37 -8.48 -3.90
N GLY A 192 -18.10 -8.07 -3.91
CA GLY A 192 -17.63 -6.79 -3.35
C GLY A 192 -17.39 -6.82 -1.84
N THR A 193 -17.44 -8.01 -1.21
CA THR A 193 -17.24 -8.13 0.23
C THR A 193 -15.76 -8.29 0.57
N VAL A 194 -15.28 -7.56 1.58
CA VAL A 194 -13.93 -7.67 2.13
C VAL A 194 -13.77 -9.03 2.83
N ARG A 195 -12.81 -9.84 2.39
CA ARG A 195 -12.50 -11.17 2.95
C ARG A 195 -11.18 -11.22 3.70
N TYR A 196 -10.31 -10.27 3.44
CA TYR A 196 -9.07 -10.03 4.18
C TYR A 196 -8.88 -8.53 4.29
N ALA A 197 -8.45 -8.06 5.44
CA ALA A 197 -8.13 -6.65 5.68
C ALA A 197 -6.88 -6.57 6.56
N PHE A 198 -5.92 -5.77 6.13
CA PHE A 198 -4.75 -5.38 6.89
C PHE A 198 -4.57 -3.88 6.73
N ALA A 199 -4.51 -3.15 7.81
CA ALA A 199 -4.15 -1.73 7.85
C ALA A 199 -3.53 -1.42 9.21
N GLU A 200 -2.35 -0.81 9.21
CA GLU A 200 -1.60 -0.49 10.42
C GLU A 200 -1.07 0.94 10.40
N ALA A 201 -1.15 1.63 11.56
CA ALA A 201 -0.61 2.98 11.70
C ALA A 201 0.93 3.00 11.62
N ASP A 202 1.59 1.95 12.12
CA ASP A 202 3.02 1.74 11.90
C ASP A 202 3.27 1.40 10.43
N TYR A 203 3.61 2.40 9.64
CA TYR A 203 3.85 2.30 8.22
C TYR A 203 4.98 1.33 7.83
N THR A 204 5.72 0.81 8.79
CA THR A 204 6.76 -0.21 8.56
C THR A 204 6.22 -1.63 8.63
N GLN A 205 4.98 -1.82 9.11
CA GLN A 205 4.27 -3.09 9.11
C GLN A 205 3.55 -3.31 7.78
N ARG A 206 3.51 -4.53 7.30
CA ARG A 206 2.88 -4.90 6.03
C ARG A 206 2.20 -6.26 6.12
N ALA A 207 1.18 -6.43 5.28
CA ALA A 207 0.60 -7.75 5.04
C ALA A 207 1.64 -8.65 4.36
N GLU A 208 1.86 -9.86 4.88
CA GLU A 208 2.70 -10.84 4.22
C GLU A 208 1.97 -11.38 2.97
N PRO A 209 2.54 -11.24 1.74
CA PRO A 209 1.85 -11.64 0.51
C PRO A 209 1.40 -13.10 0.49
N ALA A 210 2.13 -14.00 1.16
CA ALA A 210 1.73 -15.40 1.29
C ALA A 210 0.44 -15.57 2.11
N ALA A 211 0.22 -14.75 3.16
CA ALA A 211 -1.02 -14.76 3.94
C ALA A 211 -2.19 -14.20 3.11
N VAL A 212 -1.95 -13.14 2.34
CA VAL A 212 -2.94 -12.58 1.41
C VAL A 212 -3.35 -13.60 0.34
N LEU A 213 -2.37 -14.31 -0.24
CA LEU A 213 -2.62 -15.39 -1.21
C LEU A 213 -3.42 -16.55 -0.59
N ALA A 214 -3.13 -16.90 0.67
CA ALA A 214 -3.90 -17.93 1.38
C ALA A 214 -5.38 -17.51 1.54
N ALA A 215 -5.64 -16.23 1.84
CA ALA A 215 -7.01 -15.70 1.90
C ALA A 215 -7.71 -15.76 0.53
N VAL A 216 -7.01 -15.41 -0.56
CA VAL A 216 -7.55 -15.55 -1.93
C VAL A 216 -7.93 -17.01 -2.23
N ARG A 217 -7.06 -17.96 -1.92
CA ARG A 217 -7.29 -19.40 -2.19
C ARG A 217 -8.50 -19.96 -1.41
N GLN A 218 -8.83 -19.39 -0.25
CA GLN A 218 -10.02 -19.77 0.52
C GLN A 218 -11.33 -19.37 -0.18
N LEU A 219 -11.31 -18.41 -1.10
CA LEU A 219 -12.51 -17.99 -1.84
C LEU A 219 -12.86 -18.92 -3.00
N ALA A 220 -11.93 -19.76 -3.43
CA ALA A 220 -12.12 -20.70 -4.55
C ALA A 220 -12.73 -22.06 -4.10
N ASN A 221 -12.90 -22.26 -2.78
CA ASN A 221 -13.50 -23.45 -2.17
C ASN A 221 -14.90 -23.13 -1.65
#